data_369d7ea6084de2580a9801b020a4c60d
#
_entry.id   369d7ea6084de2580a9801b020a4c60d
#
_cell.length_a   1.000
_cell.length_b   1.000
_cell.length_c   1.000
_cell.angle_alpha   90.00
_cell.angle_beta   90.00
_cell.angle_gamma   90.00
#
_symmetry.space_group_name_H-M   'P 1'
#
loop_
_entity.id
_entity.type
_entity.pdbx_description
1 polymer ?
#
loop_
_entity_poly.entity_id
_entity_poly.type
_entity_poly.pdbx_seq_one_letter_code
_entity_poly.pdbx_strand_id
1 'polypeptide(L)'
;MALIQDATGVYTLAINSTGQAPIIDAKFPTAAAAADGYANPTITHEGADGMLYNNSTWDRARNNFVATADSSAARTATVAGTTVTNYNASGAVITINVTAASGTTPTLVAKLQYSPDGGTTWIDYTEKPVTATISATGRATLVVYPGVTEVANSAVSLPLPRILRMHYTIGGTTPSFTFATYFCWIN
;
A
#
# COMPACT_ATOMS: atom_id res chain seq x y z
N MET A 1 -4.48 -19.90 -48.61
CA MET A 1 -3.60 -19.03 -47.82
C MET A 1 -4.20 -17.64 -47.86
N ALA A 2 -4.66 -17.10 -46.76
CA ALA A 2 -5.22 -15.75 -46.70
C ALA A 2 -4.07 -14.78 -46.37
N LEU A 3 -3.89 -13.81 -47.27
CA LEU A 3 -2.95 -12.70 -47.10
C LEU A 3 -3.70 -11.55 -46.42
N ILE A 4 -3.26 -11.11 -45.29
CA ILE A 4 -3.73 -9.86 -44.71
C ILE A 4 -2.70 -8.79 -45.04
N GLN A 5 -3.13 -7.76 -45.74
CA GLN A 5 -2.30 -6.63 -46.10
C GLN A 5 -2.64 -5.45 -45.20
N ASP A 6 -1.65 -4.95 -44.48
CA ASP A 6 -1.77 -3.70 -43.78
C ASP A 6 -1.17 -2.52 -44.57
N ALA A 7 -1.20 -1.32 -44.02
CA ALA A 7 -0.69 -0.10 -44.66
C ALA A 7 0.83 -0.11 -44.91
N THR A 8 1.56 -1.10 -44.40
CA THR A 8 3.03 -1.14 -44.44
C THR A 8 3.62 -2.38 -45.12
N GLY A 9 2.81 -3.38 -45.47
CA GLY A 9 3.34 -4.59 -46.15
C GLY A 9 2.38 -5.77 -46.17
N VAL A 10 2.88 -6.88 -46.69
CA VAL A 10 2.15 -8.14 -46.79
C VAL A 10 2.61 -9.06 -45.69
N TYR A 11 1.72 -9.41 -44.78
CA TYR A 11 1.96 -10.44 -43.80
C TYR A 11 1.47 -11.80 -44.26
N THR A 12 2.34 -12.79 -44.28
CA THR A 12 1.95 -14.17 -44.55
C THR A 12 1.49 -14.81 -43.25
N LEU A 13 0.20 -15.14 -43.18
CA LEU A 13 -0.31 -15.93 -42.07
C LEU A 13 0.22 -17.37 -42.21
N ALA A 14 1.15 -17.79 -41.38
CA ALA A 14 1.56 -19.18 -41.31
C ALA A 14 0.47 -19.95 -40.54
N ILE A 15 -0.22 -20.86 -41.23
CA ILE A 15 -1.17 -21.78 -40.62
C ILE A 15 -0.34 -22.97 -40.12
N ASN A 16 -0.51 -23.36 -38.83
CA ASN A 16 0.15 -24.56 -38.32
C ASN A 16 -0.34 -25.81 -39.06
N SER A 17 0.33 -26.95 -38.86
CA SER A 17 0.01 -28.23 -39.54
C SER A 17 -1.40 -28.75 -39.23
N THR A 18 -2.12 -28.17 -38.28
CA THR A 18 -3.51 -28.51 -37.90
C THR A 18 -4.54 -27.55 -38.51
N GLY A 19 -4.14 -26.61 -39.37
CA GLY A 19 -5.06 -25.69 -40.04
C GLY A 19 -5.63 -24.57 -39.21
N GLN A 20 -5.14 -24.38 -37.99
CA GLN A 20 -5.55 -23.27 -37.13
C GLN A 20 -4.76 -22.01 -37.51
N ALA A 21 -5.46 -20.89 -37.65
CA ALA A 21 -4.79 -19.62 -37.73
C ALA A 21 -3.91 -19.45 -36.48
N PRO A 22 -2.63 -19.03 -36.64
CA PRO A 22 -1.87 -18.70 -35.47
C PRO A 22 -2.69 -17.66 -34.70
N ILE A 23 -3.01 -17.93 -33.50
CA ILE A 23 -3.25 -16.86 -32.54
C ILE A 23 -2.02 -15.99 -32.71
N ILE A 24 -2.19 -14.75 -33.13
CA ILE A 24 -1.10 -13.79 -33.03
C ILE A 24 -0.77 -13.80 -31.56
N ASP A 25 0.27 -14.57 -31.25
CA ASP A 25 0.90 -14.46 -29.96
C ASP A 25 1.50 -13.06 -29.97
N ALA A 26 0.63 -12.08 -29.66
CA ALA A 26 1.11 -10.82 -29.18
C ALA A 26 1.99 -11.24 -28.03
N LYS A 27 3.31 -11.29 -28.25
CA LYS A 27 4.28 -11.55 -27.21
C LYS A 27 3.97 -10.58 -26.11
N PHE A 28 3.04 -10.98 -25.25
CA PHE A 28 3.02 -10.41 -23.93
C PHE A 28 4.43 -10.62 -23.42
N PRO A 29 5.15 -9.58 -23.06
CA PRO A 29 6.47 -9.78 -22.49
C PRO A 29 6.29 -10.71 -21.31
N THR A 30 6.64 -11.98 -21.53
CA THR A 30 6.53 -13.06 -20.54
C THR A 30 7.43 -12.81 -19.34
N ALA A 31 8.12 -11.69 -19.29
CA ALA A 31 9.20 -11.50 -18.34
C ALA A 31 9.00 -10.40 -17.31
N ALA A 32 8.07 -9.53 -17.46
CA ALA A 32 7.85 -8.53 -16.43
C ALA A 32 6.37 -8.43 -16.17
N ALA A 33 5.95 -8.83 -14.98
CA ALA A 33 4.71 -8.30 -14.44
C ALA A 33 4.69 -6.80 -14.73
N ALA A 34 3.58 -6.28 -15.27
CA ALA A 34 3.45 -4.86 -15.54
C ALA A 34 3.93 -4.07 -14.31
N ALA A 35 5.01 -3.32 -14.46
CA ALA A 35 5.56 -2.57 -13.34
C ALA A 35 4.63 -1.41 -13.00
N ASP A 36 4.51 -1.09 -11.73
CA ASP A 36 3.85 0.13 -11.31
C ASP A 36 4.54 1.34 -11.95
N GLY A 37 3.78 2.35 -12.33
CA GLY A 37 4.34 3.56 -12.91
C GLY A 37 4.46 3.56 -14.44
N TYR A 38 3.85 2.62 -15.13
CA TYR A 38 3.76 2.67 -16.60
C TYR A 38 3.03 3.94 -17.04
N ALA A 39 3.74 4.80 -17.75
CA ALA A 39 3.14 5.93 -18.43
C ALA A 39 2.38 5.40 -19.66
N ASN A 40 1.05 5.43 -19.59
CA ASN A 40 0.13 5.14 -20.68
C ASN A 40 0.59 3.96 -21.58
N PRO A 41 0.25 2.72 -21.25
CA PRO A 41 0.70 1.57 -22.01
C PRO A 41 0.26 1.70 -23.48
N THR A 42 1.20 1.64 -24.38
CA THR A 42 0.95 1.64 -25.84
C THR A 42 0.34 0.32 -26.32
N ILE A 43 0.15 -0.64 -25.45
CA ILE A 43 -0.42 -1.95 -25.71
C ILE A 43 -1.67 -2.10 -24.84
N THR A 44 -2.80 -2.40 -25.45
CA THR A 44 -4.00 -2.80 -24.70
C THR A 44 -3.69 -4.11 -23.98
N HIS A 45 -3.43 -4.04 -22.67
CA HIS A 45 -3.32 -5.23 -21.85
C HIS A 45 -4.72 -5.80 -21.64
N GLU A 46 -5.18 -6.63 -22.54
CA GLU A 46 -6.32 -7.53 -22.33
C GLU A 46 -5.84 -8.73 -21.51
N GLY A 47 -5.36 -8.48 -20.34
CA GLY A 47 -4.92 -9.52 -19.42
C GLY A 47 -5.63 -9.40 -18.08
N ALA A 48 -5.56 -10.44 -17.27
CA ALA A 48 -6.16 -10.52 -15.96
C ALA A 48 -5.59 -9.49 -14.93
N ASP A 49 -4.67 -8.64 -15.35
CA ASP A 49 -4.08 -7.60 -14.50
C ASP A 49 -4.90 -6.33 -14.58
N GLY A 50 -5.81 -6.14 -13.63
CA GLY A 50 -6.52 -4.87 -13.49
C GLY A 50 -5.50 -3.74 -13.27
N MET A 51 -5.48 -2.75 -14.17
CA MET A 51 -4.68 -1.55 -14.04
C MET A 51 -5.59 -0.39 -13.63
N LEU A 52 -5.17 0.39 -12.66
CA LEU A 52 -5.89 1.56 -12.14
C LEU A 52 -5.10 2.83 -12.44
N TYR A 53 -5.73 3.79 -13.10
CA TYR A 53 -5.10 5.08 -13.40
C TYR A 53 -5.12 6.01 -12.19
N ASN A 54 -3.97 6.53 -11.78
CA ASN A 54 -3.82 7.38 -10.60
C ASN A 54 -3.70 8.88 -10.94
N ASN A 55 -4.12 9.28 -12.13
CA ASN A 55 -4.00 10.63 -12.71
C ASN A 55 -2.59 10.97 -13.25
N SER A 56 -1.66 10.04 -13.25
CA SER A 56 -0.28 10.22 -13.72
C SER A 56 0.21 8.95 -14.40
N THR A 57 0.08 7.82 -13.75
CA THR A 57 0.55 6.52 -14.19
C THR A 57 -0.53 5.46 -13.99
N TRP A 58 -0.31 4.29 -14.59
CA TRP A 58 -1.12 3.11 -14.37
C TRP A 58 -0.50 2.26 -13.27
N ASP A 59 -1.23 2.06 -12.19
CA ASP A 59 -0.86 1.17 -11.09
C ASP A 59 -1.56 -0.17 -11.25
N ARG A 60 -0.86 -1.25 -10.97
CA ARG A 60 -1.43 -2.60 -10.97
C ARG A 60 -2.40 -2.77 -9.81
N ALA A 61 -3.58 -3.36 -10.05
CA ALA A 61 -4.47 -3.79 -8.99
C ALA A 61 -3.75 -4.84 -8.10
N ARG A 62 -3.80 -4.65 -6.80
CA ARG A 62 -3.09 -5.49 -5.83
C ARG A 62 -4.10 -6.23 -4.95
N ASN A 63 -3.80 -7.47 -4.63
CA ASN A 63 -4.51 -8.18 -3.56
C ASN A 63 -4.08 -7.67 -2.18
N ASN A 64 -4.74 -8.16 -1.13
CA ASN A 64 -4.31 -7.91 0.24
C ASN A 64 -2.85 -8.31 0.42
N PHE A 65 -2.05 -7.44 1.02
CA PHE A 65 -0.62 -7.71 1.26
C PHE A 65 -0.14 -7.00 2.53
N VAL A 66 0.97 -7.47 3.07
CA VAL A 66 1.60 -6.89 4.25
C VAL A 66 2.86 -6.12 3.85
N ALA A 67 3.01 -4.93 4.38
CA ALA A 67 4.21 -4.12 4.25
C ALA A 67 4.73 -3.71 5.63
N THR A 68 6.04 -3.79 5.84
CA THR A 68 6.69 -3.20 6.99
C THR A 68 6.86 -1.71 6.73
N ALA A 69 6.11 -0.88 7.45
CA ALA A 69 6.26 0.57 7.36
C ALA A 69 7.47 1.04 8.15
N ASP A 70 7.56 0.63 9.41
CA ASP A 70 8.68 0.97 10.26
C ASP A 70 9.34 -0.30 10.79
N SER A 71 10.60 -0.49 10.45
CA SER A 71 11.41 -1.59 10.97
C SER A 71 11.61 -1.47 12.47
N SER A 72 11.82 -2.61 13.14
CA SER A 72 12.06 -2.65 14.58
C SER A 72 13.29 -1.82 14.95
N ALA A 73 13.08 -0.81 15.77
CA ALA A 73 14.11 0.08 16.27
C ALA A 73 13.70 0.69 17.60
N ALA A 74 14.68 1.02 18.45
CA ALA A 74 14.46 1.76 19.69
C ALA A 74 14.18 3.24 19.36
N ARG A 75 13.14 3.81 19.98
CA ARG A 75 12.76 5.21 19.87
C ARG A 75 12.56 5.80 21.26
N THR A 76 13.19 6.94 21.52
CA THR A 76 13.22 7.58 22.84
C THR A 76 12.51 8.92 22.85
N ALA A 77 12.02 9.39 21.71
CA ALA A 77 11.32 10.66 21.56
C ALA A 77 10.20 10.53 20.54
N THR A 78 9.27 11.45 20.58
CA THR A 78 8.20 11.60 19.56
C THR A 78 8.81 11.67 18.17
N VAL A 79 8.29 10.85 17.24
CA VAL A 79 8.84 10.71 15.90
C VAL A 79 7.75 10.38 14.89
N ALA A 80 7.92 10.88 13.67
CA ALA A 80 7.13 10.45 12.53
C ALA A 80 7.70 9.14 11.97
N GLY A 81 6.81 8.22 11.60
CA GLY A 81 7.16 7.00 10.90
C GLY A 81 7.45 7.22 9.42
N THR A 82 7.81 6.15 8.76
CA THR A 82 8.10 6.12 7.33
C THR A 82 6.83 6.41 6.51
N THR A 83 6.99 7.17 5.45
CA THR A 83 5.92 7.41 4.47
C THR A 83 5.60 6.12 3.72
N VAL A 84 4.32 5.79 3.65
CA VAL A 84 3.80 4.67 2.88
C VAL A 84 2.83 5.16 1.82
N THR A 85 2.82 4.51 0.67
CA THR A 85 1.90 4.82 -0.42
C THR A 85 0.82 3.75 -0.49
N ASN A 86 -0.42 4.18 -0.39
CA ASN A 86 -1.57 3.37 -0.73
C ASN A 86 -1.78 3.43 -2.24
N TYR A 87 -1.63 2.31 -2.94
CA TYR A 87 -1.86 2.26 -4.39
C TYR A 87 -3.33 2.10 -4.74
N ASN A 88 -4.01 1.13 -4.12
CA ASN A 88 -5.40 0.82 -4.45
C ASN A 88 -6.16 0.11 -3.32
N ALA A 89 -5.61 0.09 -2.10
CA ALA A 89 -6.28 -0.53 -0.97
C ALA A 89 -7.45 0.34 -0.47
N SER A 90 -8.56 -0.29 -0.18
CA SER A 90 -9.74 0.34 0.41
C SER A 90 -9.55 0.60 1.90
N GLY A 91 -8.74 -0.24 2.57
CA GLY A 91 -8.49 -0.16 3.99
C GLY A 91 -7.15 -0.74 4.41
N ALA A 92 -6.87 -0.68 5.70
CA ALA A 92 -5.69 -1.32 6.30
C ALA A 92 -5.94 -1.77 7.74
N VAL A 93 -5.28 -2.88 8.10
CA VAL A 93 -5.03 -3.25 9.50
C VAL A 93 -3.60 -2.85 9.82
N ILE A 94 -3.44 -1.89 10.72
CA ILE A 94 -2.14 -1.34 11.13
C ILE A 94 -1.79 -1.94 12.48
N THR A 95 -0.65 -2.64 12.55
CA THR A 95 -0.20 -3.28 13.78
C THR A 95 1.11 -2.66 14.24
N ILE A 96 1.14 -2.16 15.47
CA ILE A 96 2.34 -1.74 16.18
C ILE A 96 2.74 -2.87 17.14
N ASN A 97 3.91 -3.47 16.89
CA ASN A 97 4.44 -4.56 17.71
C ASN A 97 5.58 -4.05 18.58
N VAL A 98 5.31 -3.83 19.86
CA VAL A 98 6.27 -3.34 20.84
C VAL A 98 6.97 -4.53 21.50
N THR A 99 8.28 -4.67 21.28
CA THR A 99 9.11 -5.77 21.79
C THR A 99 9.91 -5.41 23.02
N ALA A 100 10.12 -4.11 23.28
CA ALA A 100 10.71 -3.63 24.52
C ALA A 100 10.12 -2.27 24.89
N ALA A 101 9.95 -2.02 26.18
CA ALA A 101 9.55 -0.74 26.74
C ALA A 101 10.32 -0.51 28.06
N SER A 102 10.85 0.69 28.25
CA SER A 102 11.57 1.07 29.47
C SER A 102 11.41 2.56 29.75
N GLY A 103 11.79 2.97 30.97
CA GLY A 103 11.62 4.32 31.49
C GLY A 103 10.64 4.37 32.66
N THR A 104 10.50 5.56 33.27
CA THR A 104 9.52 5.77 34.31
C THR A 104 8.21 6.28 33.70
N THR A 105 7.13 5.54 33.91
CA THR A 105 5.80 5.81 33.32
C THR A 105 5.87 6.04 31.80
N PRO A 106 6.51 5.13 31.03
CA PRO A 106 6.65 5.32 29.60
C PRO A 106 5.29 5.24 28.92
N THR A 107 5.07 6.10 27.93
CA THR A 107 3.84 6.13 27.15
C THR A 107 4.15 6.22 25.66
N LEU A 108 3.46 5.42 24.85
CA LEU A 108 3.49 5.46 23.40
C LEU A 108 2.05 5.53 22.90
N VAL A 109 1.77 6.53 22.07
CA VAL A 109 0.51 6.65 21.32
C VAL A 109 0.85 6.80 19.86
N ALA A 110 0.25 5.98 19.02
CA ALA A 110 0.43 6.05 17.56
C ALA A 110 -0.84 6.54 16.89
N LYS A 111 -0.72 7.52 15.99
CA LYS A 111 -1.82 8.05 15.19
C LYS A 111 -1.49 8.04 13.71
N LEU A 112 -2.53 7.92 12.87
CA LEU A 112 -2.38 7.96 11.42
C LEU A 112 -2.39 9.41 10.95
N GLN A 113 -1.43 9.77 10.09
CA GLN A 113 -1.38 11.03 9.36
C GLN A 113 -1.46 10.76 7.86
N TYR A 114 -1.95 11.75 7.12
CA TYR A 114 -1.92 11.74 5.66
C TYR A 114 -1.30 13.02 5.11
N SER A 115 -0.86 12.94 3.87
CA SER A 115 -0.36 14.10 3.13
C SER A 115 -1.23 14.35 1.90
N PRO A 116 -1.77 15.58 1.74
CA PRO A 116 -2.50 15.96 0.54
C PRO A 116 -1.59 16.37 -0.63
N ASP A 117 -0.31 16.58 -0.38
CA ASP A 117 0.66 17.21 -1.30
C ASP A 117 1.91 16.37 -1.54
N GLY A 118 1.77 15.04 -1.52
CA GLY A 118 2.84 14.12 -1.85
C GLY A 118 3.90 13.92 -0.77
N GLY A 119 3.62 14.27 0.48
CA GLY A 119 4.53 14.05 1.61
C GLY A 119 5.20 15.32 2.14
N THR A 120 4.83 16.49 1.64
CA THR A 120 5.36 17.78 2.10
C THR A 120 4.67 18.24 3.38
N THR A 121 3.33 18.31 3.35
CA THR A 121 2.52 18.67 4.52
C THR A 121 1.88 17.41 5.12
N TRP A 122 1.81 17.36 6.44
CA TRP A 122 1.22 16.22 7.15
C TRP A 122 0.10 16.68 8.06
N ILE A 123 -1.04 16.04 7.93
CA ILE A 123 -2.26 16.36 8.66
C ILE A 123 -2.68 15.10 9.43
N ASP A 124 -3.07 15.27 10.68
CA ASP A 124 -3.67 14.17 11.45
C ASP A 124 -4.95 13.73 10.73
N TYR A 125 -5.06 12.44 10.46
CA TYR A 125 -6.21 11.91 9.76
C TYR A 125 -7.40 11.78 10.70
N THR A 126 -7.99 12.94 11.03
CA THR A 126 -8.95 13.13 12.10
C THR A 126 -8.34 12.91 13.49
N GLU A 127 -9.08 13.17 14.55
CA GLU A 127 -8.68 12.82 15.92
C GLU A 127 -8.55 11.31 16.16
N LYS A 128 -9.01 10.52 15.23
CA LYS A 128 -8.91 9.07 15.07
C LYS A 128 -8.36 8.80 13.65
N PRO A 129 -7.68 7.70 13.34
CA PRO A 129 -7.36 6.55 14.19
C PRO A 129 -6.13 6.79 15.06
N VAL A 130 -6.25 6.42 16.31
CA VAL A 130 -5.21 6.51 17.31
C VAL A 130 -5.24 5.27 18.20
N THR A 131 -4.09 4.79 18.66
CA THR A 131 -4.05 3.66 19.61
C THR A 131 -4.45 4.10 21.01
N ALA A 132 -4.86 3.15 21.84
CA ALA A 132 -4.77 3.33 23.29
C ALA A 132 -3.30 3.60 23.70
N THR A 133 -3.10 4.18 24.86
CA THR A 133 -1.75 4.38 25.41
C THR A 133 -1.09 3.02 25.68
N ILE A 134 0.07 2.82 25.09
CA ILE A 134 0.91 1.64 25.26
C ILE A 134 1.99 2.00 26.28
N SER A 135 2.11 1.22 27.34
CA SER A 135 3.09 1.45 28.42
C SER A 135 4.04 0.27 28.65
N ALA A 136 3.83 -0.83 27.94
CA ALA A 136 4.60 -2.07 28.05
C ALA A 136 4.76 -2.75 26.69
N THR A 137 5.46 -3.87 26.67
CA THR A 137 5.52 -4.77 25.51
C THR A 137 4.14 -5.29 25.15
N GLY A 138 3.88 -5.49 23.87
CA GLY A 138 2.61 -5.98 23.39
C GLY A 138 2.32 -5.51 21.98
N ARG A 139 1.07 -5.66 21.55
CA ARG A 139 0.60 -5.25 20.24
C ARG A 139 -0.58 -4.30 20.37
N ALA A 140 -0.57 -3.26 19.55
CA ALA A 140 -1.75 -2.43 19.30
C ALA A 140 -2.13 -2.54 17.83
N THR A 141 -3.43 -2.61 17.57
CA THR A 141 -3.95 -2.74 16.21
C THR A 141 -4.98 -1.67 15.95
N LEU A 142 -4.87 -1.01 14.80
CA LEU A 142 -5.86 -0.07 14.27
C LEU A 142 -6.42 -0.64 12.98
N VAL A 143 -7.74 -0.65 12.86
CA VAL A 143 -8.44 -0.99 11.63
C VAL A 143 -8.99 0.29 11.01
N VAL A 144 -8.59 0.59 9.79
CA VAL A 144 -9.12 1.72 9.02
C VAL A 144 -9.76 1.14 7.77
N TYR A 145 -11.09 1.13 7.73
CA TYR A 145 -11.83 0.56 6.61
C TYR A 145 -13.23 1.19 6.51
N PRO A 146 -13.64 1.66 5.31
CA PRO A 146 -14.96 2.23 5.11
C PRO A 146 -16.07 1.23 5.48
N GLY A 147 -17.01 1.64 6.33
CA GLY A 147 -18.14 0.80 6.74
C GLY A 147 -17.86 -0.14 7.92
N VAL A 148 -16.65 -0.15 8.49
CA VAL A 148 -16.39 -0.90 9.73
C VAL A 148 -17.15 -0.25 10.90
N THR A 149 -17.62 -1.08 11.83
CA THR A 149 -18.15 -0.55 13.10
C THR A 149 -17.03 0.13 13.89
N GLU A 150 -17.21 1.40 14.20
CA GLU A 150 -16.18 2.17 14.93
C GLU A 150 -16.02 1.67 16.37
N VAL A 151 -14.78 1.48 16.76
CA VAL A 151 -14.37 1.13 18.12
C VAL A 151 -13.25 2.08 18.54
N ALA A 152 -13.43 2.75 19.66
CA ALA A 152 -12.43 3.70 20.16
C ALA A 152 -11.05 3.06 20.23
N ASN A 153 -10.04 3.74 19.70
CA ASN A 153 -8.63 3.33 19.69
C ASN A 153 -8.33 1.99 18.95
N SER A 154 -9.26 1.48 18.16
CA SER A 154 -9.10 0.19 17.48
C SER A 154 -9.62 0.15 16.06
N ALA A 155 -10.78 0.77 15.77
CA ALA A 155 -11.39 0.73 14.44
C ALA A 155 -12.05 2.05 14.09
N VAL A 156 -11.90 2.47 12.82
CA VAL A 156 -12.50 3.69 12.32
C VAL A 156 -12.97 3.51 10.87
N SER A 157 -14.18 4.03 10.60
CA SER A 157 -14.82 3.97 9.29
C SER A 157 -14.41 5.17 8.42
N LEU A 158 -13.23 5.10 7.84
CA LEU A 158 -12.67 6.13 6.96
C LEU A 158 -12.02 5.50 5.73
N PRO A 159 -12.07 6.16 4.56
CA PRO A 159 -11.30 5.74 3.40
C PRO A 159 -9.80 5.97 3.65
N LEU A 160 -8.94 5.21 2.98
CA LEU A 160 -7.50 5.42 3.07
C LEU A 160 -7.02 6.41 2.02
N PRO A 161 -6.36 7.52 2.41
CA PRO A 161 -5.66 8.40 1.49
C PRO A 161 -4.47 7.71 0.80
N ARG A 162 -3.95 8.35 -0.25
CA ARG A 162 -2.83 7.80 -1.01
C ARG A 162 -1.51 7.82 -0.24
N ILE A 163 -1.19 8.91 0.41
CA ILE A 163 0.09 9.11 1.12
C ILE A 163 -0.17 9.16 2.61
N LEU A 164 0.43 8.24 3.34
CA LEU A 164 0.17 7.99 4.74
C LEU A 164 1.48 7.84 5.53
N ARG A 165 1.43 8.07 6.83
CA ARG A 165 2.44 7.62 7.80
C ARG A 165 1.82 7.46 9.18
N MET A 166 2.48 6.73 10.06
CA MET A 166 2.18 6.78 11.48
C MET A 166 2.96 7.92 12.12
N HIS A 167 2.40 8.52 13.16
CA HIS A 167 3.09 9.46 14.03
C HIS A 167 3.04 8.91 15.45
N TYR A 168 4.20 8.80 16.08
CA TYR A 168 4.37 8.19 17.39
C TYR A 168 4.67 9.27 18.41
N THR A 169 3.76 9.46 19.36
CA THR A 169 3.97 10.34 20.51
C THR A 169 4.52 9.50 21.65
N ILE A 170 5.74 9.80 22.09
CA ILE A 170 6.44 9.09 23.16
C ILE A 170 6.64 10.04 24.33
N GLY A 171 6.24 9.60 25.52
CA GLY A 171 6.31 10.36 26.75
C GLY A 171 6.77 9.52 27.95
N GLY A 172 6.96 10.20 29.08
CA GLY A 172 7.51 9.60 30.31
C GLY A 172 8.91 10.16 30.63
N THR A 173 9.51 9.63 31.70
CA THR A 173 10.89 10.01 32.06
C THR A 173 11.85 8.98 31.49
N THR A 174 12.80 9.42 30.67
CA THR A 174 13.76 8.58 29.92
C THR A 174 13.07 7.40 29.21
N PRO A 175 12.02 7.65 28.41
CA PRO A 175 11.25 6.59 27.77
C PRO A 175 12.08 5.96 26.65
N SER A 176 11.92 4.65 26.44
CA SER A 176 12.44 3.96 25.29
C SER A 176 11.51 2.83 24.89
N PHE A 177 11.06 2.83 23.64
CA PHE A 177 10.23 1.77 23.06
C PHE A 177 10.93 1.19 21.84
N THR A 178 11.10 -0.13 21.81
CA THR A 178 11.51 -0.86 20.59
C THR A 178 10.27 -1.45 19.94
N PHE A 179 9.98 -1.01 18.73
CA PHE A 179 8.81 -1.49 18.01
C PHE A 179 8.99 -1.47 16.49
N ALA A 180 8.14 -2.27 15.82
CA ALA A 180 7.94 -2.25 14.39
C ALA A 180 6.46 -1.94 14.09
N THR A 181 6.21 -1.39 12.90
CA THR A 181 4.84 -1.13 12.40
C THR A 181 4.62 -1.79 11.06
N TYR A 182 3.51 -2.49 10.96
CA TYR A 182 3.08 -3.22 9.78
C TYR A 182 1.74 -2.69 9.28
N PHE A 183 1.62 -2.53 7.97
CA PHE A 183 0.36 -2.29 7.28
C PHE A 183 -0.07 -3.58 6.57
N CYS A 184 -1.19 -4.16 6.96
CA CYS A 184 -1.87 -5.19 6.19
C CYS A 184 -2.96 -4.48 5.37
N TRP A 185 -2.71 -4.31 4.08
CA TRP A 185 -3.58 -3.62 3.16
C TRP A 185 -4.77 -4.50 2.79
N ILE A 186 -5.95 -3.90 2.69
CA ILE A 186 -7.21 -4.58 2.36
C ILE A 186 -7.75 -3.95 1.08
N ASN A 187 -7.91 -4.75 0.04
CA ASN A 187 -8.46 -4.36 -1.25
C ASN A 187 -9.94 -4.76 -1.38
#